data_be3194a819426bcaa0c350ee46d155ec
#
_entry.id   be3194a819426bcaa0c350ee46d155ec
#
_cell.length_a   1.000
_cell.length_b   1.000
_cell.length_c   1.000
_cell.angle_alpha   90.00
_cell.angle_beta   90.00
_cell.angle_gamma   90.00
#
_symmetry.space_group_name_H-M   'P 1'
#
loop_
_entity.id
_entity.type
_entity.pdbx_description
1 polymer ?
#
loop_
_entity_poly.entity_id
_entity_poly.type
_entity_poly.pdbx_seq_one_letter_code
_entity_poly.pdbx_strand_id
1 'polypeptide(L)'
;RLPAGAPSFDQPAFLEKAAEETGLPAVDLLGALAAHAGEPIYYRTDHHWTSLGAFYGANALLNALGKEPLKEDDFTPQIASTDFNGTLYSTSGIHWLTPDTIEYWVPEDGLRVTTWKSGKAEPGQLYDRSYLEHKDKYSSFLGGNQPLCVIQNPEITDGSKLLLIRDS
;
A
#
# COMPACT_ATOMS: atom_id res chain seq x y z
N ARG A 1 16.31 5.20 13.14
CA ARG A 1 16.11 5.77 14.50
C ARG A 1 16.20 7.29 14.38
N LEU A 2 15.28 8.02 15.02
CA LEU A 2 15.37 9.47 15.14
C LEU A 2 16.57 9.86 16.02
N PRO A 3 17.18 11.03 15.79
CA PRO A 3 18.22 11.56 16.69
C PRO A 3 17.69 11.67 18.12
N ALA A 4 18.59 11.57 19.10
CA ALA A 4 18.23 11.77 20.50
C ALA A 4 17.61 13.17 20.70
N GLY A 5 16.46 13.25 21.35
CA GLY A 5 15.72 14.49 21.57
C GLY A 5 14.88 14.98 20.41
N ALA A 6 14.82 14.26 19.29
CA ALA A 6 13.88 14.60 18.22
C ALA A 6 12.44 14.43 18.74
N PRO A 7 11.53 15.38 18.42
CA PRO A 7 10.12 15.22 18.77
C PRO A 7 9.57 14.00 18.06
N SER A 8 8.84 13.16 18.79
CA SER A 8 8.12 12.02 18.24
C SER A 8 6.62 12.32 18.26
N PHE A 9 5.93 11.97 17.19
CA PHE A 9 4.48 12.00 17.15
C PHE A 9 3.94 10.75 17.85
N ASP A 10 3.07 10.96 18.84
CA ASP A 10 2.39 9.86 19.51
C ASP A 10 1.17 9.44 18.68
N GLN A 11 1.41 8.56 17.70
CA GLN A 11 0.38 8.06 16.81
C GLN A 11 -0.72 7.28 17.54
N PRO A 12 -0.43 6.38 18.50
CA PRO A 12 -1.46 5.70 19.27
C PRO A 12 -2.40 6.66 19.98
N ALA A 13 -1.87 7.63 20.75
CA ALA A 13 -2.68 8.61 21.46
C ALA A 13 -3.52 9.49 20.50
N PHE A 14 -2.97 9.82 19.33
CA PHE A 14 -3.73 10.54 18.30
C PHE A 14 -4.91 9.73 17.76
N LEU A 15 -4.69 8.44 17.45
CA LEU A 15 -5.74 7.56 16.91
C LEU A 15 -6.82 7.28 17.97
N GLU A 16 -6.43 7.08 19.23
CA GLU A 16 -7.38 6.92 20.34
C GLU A 16 -8.29 8.15 20.46
N LYS A 17 -7.69 9.33 20.50
CA LYS A 17 -8.45 10.59 20.54
C LYS A 17 -9.35 10.78 19.32
N ALA A 18 -8.86 10.46 18.11
CA ALA A 18 -9.67 10.55 16.90
C ALA A 18 -10.87 9.58 16.94
N ALA A 19 -10.68 8.37 17.45
CA ALA A 19 -11.75 7.39 17.63
C ALA A 19 -12.80 7.88 18.66
N GLU A 20 -12.35 8.46 19.79
CA GLU A 20 -13.24 9.05 20.79
C GLU A 20 -14.09 10.21 20.21
N GLU A 21 -13.43 11.13 19.50
CA GLU A 21 -14.10 12.33 18.95
C GLU A 21 -15.07 12.01 17.81
N THR A 22 -14.77 11.00 17.01
CA THR A 22 -15.58 10.63 15.84
C THR A 22 -16.60 9.52 16.11
N GLY A 23 -16.40 8.75 17.17
CA GLY A 23 -17.15 7.52 17.43
C GLY A 23 -16.86 6.40 16.42
N LEU A 24 -15.83 6.52 15.62
CA LEU A 24 -15.42 5.51 14.63
C LEU A 24 -14.25 4.68 15.17
N PRO A 25 -14.22 3.37 14.91
CA PRO A 25 -13.11 2.52 15.36
C PRO A 25 -11.81 2.89 14.62
N ALA A 26 -10.70 2.96 15.34
CA ALA A 26 -9.37 3.02 14.75
C ALA A 26 -8.84 1.60 14.53
N VAL A 27 -8.14 1.41 13.40
CA VAL A 27 -7.43 0.17 13.12
C VAL A 27 -6.00 0.32 13.62
N ASP A 28 -5.54 -0.57 14.51
CA ASP A 28 -4.15 -0.57 15.01
C ASP A 28 -3.19 -1.12 13.94
N LEU A 29 -2.91 -0.31 12.93
CA LEU A 29 -1.91 -0.64 11.92
C LEU A 29 -0.49 -0.64 12.50
N LEU A 30 -0.22 0.20 13.50
CA LEU A 30 1.11 0.27 14.12
C LEU A 30 1.45 -1.05 14.80
N GLY A 31 0.55 -1.57 15.64
CA GLY A 31 0.75 -2.86 16.31
C GLY A 31 0.85 -4.02 15.33
N ALA A 32 -0.02 -4.05 14.32
CA ALA A 32 -0.02 -5.08 13.27
C ALA A 32 1.31 -5.11 12.51
N LEU A 33 1.82 -3.96 12.06
CA LEU A 33 3.08 -3.89 11.33
C LEU A 33 4.31 -4.07 12.23
N ALA A 34 4.27 -3.60 13.47
CA ALA A 34 5.37 -3.79 14.44
C ALA A 34 5.62 -5.27 14.76
N ALA A 35 4.59 -6.11 14.74
CA ALA A 35 4.73 -7.56 14.90
C ALA A 35 5.62 -8.19 13.81
N HIS A 36 5.73 -7.54 12.65
CA HIS A 36 6.52 -7.97 11.49
C HIS A 36 7.76 -7.08 11.24
N ALA A 37 8.23 -6.35 12.26
CA ALA A 37 9.35 -5.41 12.12
C ALA A 37 10.69 -6.07 11.73
N GLY A 38 10.81 -7.39 11.82
CA GLY A 38 11.97 -8.17 11.34
C GLY A 38 11.92 -8.53 9.86
N GLU A 39 10.82 -8.23 9.19
CA GLU A 39 10.57 -8.57 7.79
C GLU A 39 10.69 -7.33 6.88
N PRO A 40 10.88 -7.50 5.57
CA PRO A 40 11.02 -6.36 4.64
C PRO A 40 9.65 -5.74 4.30
N ILE A 41 8.95 -5.24 5.33
CA ILE A 41 7.60 -4.65 5.19
C ILE A 41 7.60 -3.21 4.69
N TYR A 42 8.76 -2.53 4.68
CA TYR A 42 8.96 -1.20 4.10
C TYR A 42 10.17 -1.20 3.17
N TYR A 43 10.13 -0.38 2.13
CA TYR A 43 11.30 -0.12 1.30
C TYR A 43 12.36 0.63 2.12
N ARG A 44 13.65 0.38 1.84
CA ARG A 44 14.76 1.08 2.49
C ARG A 44 15.04 2.42 1.84
N THR A 45 14.74 2.54 0.55
CA THR A 45 15.03 3.71 -0.27
C THR A 45 13.79 4.58 -0.50
N ASP A 46 12.63 4.15 -0.02
CA ASP A 46 11.35 4.84 -0.17
C ASP A 46 10.56 4.88 1.13
N HIS A 47 9.55 5.73 1.23
CA HIS A 47 8.70 5.88 2.42
C HIS A 47 7.48 4.96 2.42
N HIS A 48 7.24 4.25 1.35
CA HIS A 48 6.11 3.33 1.25
C HIS A 48 6.44 1.94 1.83
N TRP A 49 5.40 1.24 2.19
CA TRP A 49 5.47 -0.19 2.48
C TRP A 49 5.72 -1.00 1.21
N THR A 50 6.19 -2.23 1.39
CA THR A 50 6.27 -3.24 0.32
C THR A 50 4.91 -3.91 0.12
N SER A 51 4.78 -4.79 -0.89
CA SER A 51 3.58 -5.63 -1.05
C SER A 51 3.30 -6.49 0.19
N LEU A 52 4.36 -6.98 0.85
CA LEU A 52 4.24 -7.72 2.12
C LEU A 52 3.69 -6.82 3.24
N GLY A 53 4.19 -5.60 3.37
CA GLY A 53 3.67 -4.65 4.35
C GLY A 53 2.21 -4.28 4.08
N ALA A 54 1.84 -4.08 2.82
CA ALA A 54 0.47 -3.83 2.41
C ALA A 54 -0.46 -5.01 2.71
N PHE A 55 0.02 -6.25 2.54
CA PHE A 55 -0.71 -7.47 2.90
C PHE A 55 -1.04 -7.52 4.40
N TYR A 56 -0.07 -7.25 5.27
CA TYR A 56 -0.33 -7.20 6.71
C TYR A 56 -1.27 -6.06 7.10
N GLY A 57 -1.12 -4.90 6.47
CA GLY A 57 -2.01 -3.76 6.68
C GLY A 57 -3.45 -4.05 6.22
N ALA A 58 -3.63 -4.72 5.08
CA ALA A 58 -4.93 -5.14 4.59
C ALA A 58 -5.59 -6.14 5.53
N ASN A 59 -4.84 -7.11 6.05
CA ASN A 59 -5.35 -8.09 7.00
C ASN A 59 -5.78 -7.46 8.34
N ALA A 60 -5.04 -6.45 8.82
CA ALA A 60 -5.46 -5.69 9.99
C ALA A 60 -6.80 -4.96 9.75
N LEU A 61 -6.99 -4.37 8.57
CA LEU A 61 -8.25 -3.73 8.17
C LEU A 61 -9.38 -4.76 8.05
N LEU A 62 -9.17 -5.89 7.39
CA LEU A 62 -10.16 -6.94 7.23
C LEU A 62 -10.59 -7.51 8.58
N ASN A 63 -9.65 -7.75 9.48
CA ASN A 63 -9.93 -8.19 10.84
C ASN A 63 -10.81 -7.17 11.59
N ALA A 64 -10.50 -5.89 11.51
CA ALA A 64 -11.30 -4.83 12.12
C ALA A 64 -12.72 -4.75 11.55
N LEU A 65 -12.89 -5.14 10.28
CA LEU A 65 -14.20 -5.23 9.61
C LEU A 65 -14.91 -6.57 9.86
N GLY A 66 -14.34 -7.48 10.65
CA GLY A 66 -14.88 -8.82 10.89
C GLY A 66 -14.92 -9.69 9.63
N LYS A 67 -14.00 -9.47 8.72
CA LYS A 67 -13.85 -10.24 7.46
C LYS A 67 -12.72 -11.26 7.59
N GLU A 68 -12.81 -12.31 6.78
CA GLU A 68 -11.73 -13.30 6.68
C GLU A 68 -10.42 -12.65 6.17
N PRO A 69 -9.27 -13.02 6.76
CA PRO A 69 -7.99 -12.51 6.31
C PRO A 69 -7.61 -13.09 4.94
N LEU A 70 -6.86 -12.31 4.18
CA LEU A 70 -6.16 -12.78 2.99
C LEU A 70 -5.09 -13.80 3.38
N LYS A 71 -4.82 -14.75 2.49
CA LYS A 71 -3.73 -15.72 2.63
C LYS A 71 -2.66 -15.40 1.59
N GLU A 72 -1.42 -15.72 1.90
CA GLU A 72 -0.31 -15.54 0.94
C GLU A 72 -0.56 -16.37 -0.33
N ASP A 73 -1.13 -17.57 -0.18
CA ASP A 73 -1.46 -18.47 -1.29
C ASP A 73 -2.54 -17.91 -2.25
N ASP A 74 -3.25 -16.85 -1.85
CA ASP A 74 -4.21 -16.16 -2.73
C ASP A 74 -3.51 -15.29 -3.79
N PHE A 75 -2.18 -15.19 -3.74
CA PHE A 75 -1.38 -14.33 -4.62
C PHE A 75 -0.21 -15.09 -5.25
N THR A 76 0.18 -14.66 -6.45
CA THR A 76 1.41 -15.10 -7.08
C THR A 76 2.43 -13.95 -7.06
N PRO A 77 3.49 -14.02 -6.21
CA PRO A 77 4.53 -13.01 -6.18
C PRO A 77 5.31 -12.98 -7.50
N GLN A 78 5.57 -11.78 -8.01
CA GLN A 78 6.35 -11.54 -9.24
C GLN A 78 7.32 -10.39 -9.03
N ILE A 79 8.62 -10.65 -9.20
CA ILE A 79 9.62 -9.57 -9.20
C ILE A 79 9.36 -8.67 -10.41
N ALA A 80 9.07 -7.41 -10.17
CA ALA A 80 8.81 -6.40 -11.18
C ALA A 80 10.05 -5.58 -11.51
N SER A 81 10.86 -5.22 -10.50
CA SER A 81 12.11 -4.47 -10.66
C SER A 81 13.04 -4.77 -9.50
N THR A 82 14.35 -4.82 -9.77
CA THR A 82 15.41 -4.99 -8.76
C THR A 82 16.27 -3.73 -8.61
N ASP A 83 15.89 -2.62 -9.22
CA ASP A 83 16.64 -1.36 -9.25
C ASP A 83 15.78 -0.16 -8.83
N PHE A 84 14.93 -0.35 -7.82
CA PHE A 84 14.09 0.73 -7.31
C PHE A 84 14.84 1.60 -6.30
N ASN A 85 15.00 2.88 -6.63
CA ASN A 85 15.52 3.92 -5.77
C ASN A 85 14.44 4.99 -5.57
N GLY A 86 13.80 4.95 -4.41
CA GLY A 86 12.64 5.78 -4.12
C GLY A 86 12.95 7.20 -3.66
N THR A 87 11.97 7.82 -3.01
CA THR A 87 12.02 9.23 -2.61
C THR A 87 13.05 9.50 -1.52
N LEU A 88 13.23 8.58 -0.57
CA LEU A 88 14.25 8.74 0.48
C LEU A 88 15.67 8.70 -0.10
N TYR A 89 15.93 7.81 -1.06
CA TYR A 89 17.20 7.82 -1.80
C TYR A 89 17.45 9.15 -2.50
N SER A 90 16.41 9.69 -3.16
CA SER A 90 16.52 10.92 -3.95
C SER A 90 16.72 12.16 -3.08
N THR A 91 16.21 12.19 -1.86
CA THR A 91 16.21 13.37 -0.98
C THR A 91 17.29 13.34 0.08
N SER A 92 17.77 12.16 0.49
CA SER A 92 18.74 12.03 1.58
C SER A 92 20.18 12.33 1.17
N GLY A 93 20.51 12.30 -0.12
CA GLY A 93 21.88 12.34 -0.60
C GLY A 93 22.69 11.05 -0.34
N ILE A 94 22.05 10.00 0.20
CA ILE A 94 22.67 8.70 0.50
C ILE A 94 22.55 7.80 -0.73
N HIS A 95 23.55 7.84 -1.62
CA HIS A 95 23.50 7.15 -2.91
C HIS A 95 24.27 5.82 -2.98
N TRP A 96 24.74 5.30 -1.84
CA TRP A 96 25.45 4.01 -1.77
C TRP A 96 24.58 2.86 -1.26
N LEU A 97 23.29 3.09 -1.05
CA LEU A 97 22.36 2.03 -0.68
C LEU A 97 22.10 1.12 -1.88
N THR A 98 22.01 -0.16 -1.61
CA THR A 98 21.52 -1.12 -2.61
C THR A 98 20.07 -0.80 -2.94
N PRO A 99 19.69 -0.74 -4.22
CA PRO A 99 18.31 -0.54 -4.62
C PRO A 99 17.36 -1.55 -3.98
N ASP A 100 16.11 -1.17 -3.84
CA ASP A 100 15.04 -2.07 -3.41
C ASP A 100 14.50 -2.89 -4.59
N THR A 101 13.81 -3.98 -4.24
CA THR A 101 13.08 -4.80 -5.19
C THR A 101 11.59 -4.47 -5.09
N ILE A 102 10.96 -4.13 -6.22
CA ILE A 102 9.50 -4.07 -6.31
C ILE A 102 9.01 -5.47 -6.67
N GLU A 103 8.11 -5.96 -5.86
CA GLU A 103 7.42 -7.22 -6.07
C GLU A 103 5.91 -6.97 -6.18
N TYR A 104 5.28 -7.51 -7.21
CA TYR A 104 3.84 -7.52 -7.32
C TYR A 104 3.28 -8.81 -6.72
N TRP A 105 2.24 -8.67 -5.94
CA TRP A 105 1.45 -9.79 -5.46
C TRP A 105 0.20 -9.87 -6.30
N VAL A 106 0.27 -10.72 -7.32
CA VAL A 106 -0.79 -10.81 -8.33
C VAL A 106 -1.89 -11.72 -7.82
N PRO A 107 -3.12 -11.21 -7.62
CA PRO A 107 -4.25 -12.06 -7.25
C PRO A 107 -4.62 -12.97 -8.43
N GLU A 108 -5.39 -14.00 -8.14
CA GLU A 108 -5.99 -14.83 -9.20
C GLU A 108 -6.81 -13.96 -10.17
N ASP A 109 -6.93 -14.44 -11.40
CA ASP A 109 -7.49 -13.69 -12.53
C ASP A 109 -8.94 -13.22 -12.29
N GLY A 110 -9.32 -12.17 -13.01
CA GLY A 110 -10.71 -11.72 -13.14
C GLY A 110 -10.99 -10.32 -12.64
N LEU A 111 -10.05 -9.64 -11.96
CA LEU A 111 -10.27 -8.27 -11.51
C LEU A 111 -10.36 -7.30 -12.69
N ARG A 112 -11.31 -6.38 -12.60
CA ARG A 112 -11.48 -5.27 -13.55
C ARG A 112 -11.14 -3.97 -12.84
N VAL A 113 -10.24 -3.20 -13.46
CA VAL A 113 -9.83 -1.90 -12.95
C VAL A 113 -10.32 -0.81 -13.89
N THR A 114 -10.97 0.19 -13.34
CA THR A 114 -11.39 1.39 -14.06
C THR A 114 -10.84 2.60 -13.32
N THR A 115 -10.16 3.48 -14.03
CA THR A 115 -9.61 4.73 -13.49
C THR A 115 -10.34 5.93 -14.12
N TRP A 116 -10.40 7.03 -13.38
CA TRP A 116 -10.94 8.29 -13.89
C TRP A 116 -9.84 9.30 -14.08
N LYS A 117 -9.63 9.73 -15.33
CA LYS A 117 -8.69 10.78 -15.70
C LYS A 117 -9.46 11.94 -16.30
N SER A 118 -9.29 13.15 -15.76
CA SER A 118 -10.00 14.35 -16.23
C SER A 118 -11.53 14.15 -16.37
N GLY A 119 -12.12 13.44 -15.42
CA GLY A 119 -13.56 13.17 -15.39
C GLY A 119 -14.06 12.07 -16.35
N LYS A 120 -13.17 11.41 -17.06
CA LYS A 120 -13.52 10.31 -17.97
C LYS A 120 -13.07 8.97 -17.39
N ALA A 121 -13.93 7.97 -17.49
CA ALA A 121 -13.61 6.60 -17.13
C ALA A 121 -12.77 5.94 -18.24
N GLU A 122 -11.67 5.33 -17.86
CA GLU A 122 -10.75 4.61 -18.75
C GLU A 122 -10.39 3.25 -18.14
N PRO A 123 -10.11 2.22 -18.96
CA PRO A 123 -9.54 0.98 -18.45
C PRO A 123 -8.24 1.25 -17.69
N GLY A 124 -8.12 0.68 -16.50
CA GLY A 124 -6.92 0.75 -15.67
C GLY A 124 -6.28 -0.62 -15.50
N GLN A 125 -5.21 -0.67 -14.74
CA GLN A 125 -4.48 -1.89 -14.37
C GLN A 125 -4.13 -1.85 -12.90
N LEU A 126 -4.07 -3.02 -12.23
CA LEU A 126 -3.51 -3.12 -10.87
C LEU A 126 -2.03 -2.75 -10.88
N TYR A 127 -1.32 -3.19 -11.90
CA TYR A 127 0.11 -2.98 -12.07
C TYR A 127 0.41 -2.47 -13.48
N ASP A 128 0.66 -1.17 -13.61
CA ASP A 128 1.04 -0.55 -14.87
C ASP A 128 2.56 -0.62 -15.06
N ARG A 129 3.01 -1.65 -15.78
CA ARG A 129 4.44 -1.92 -15.97
C ARG A 129 5.18 -0.84 -16.76
N SER A 130 4.48 0.07 -17.45
CA SER A 130 5.15 1.17 -18.16
C SER A 130 5.93 2.09 -17.22
N TYR A 131 5.49 2.23 -15.97
CA TYR A 131 6.21 3.01 -14.96
C TYR A 131 7.56 2.40 -14.54
N LEU A 132 7.81 1.12 -14.80
CA LEU A 132 9.09 0.49 -14.46
C LEU A 132 10.26 1.03 -15.30
N GLU A 133 9.97 1.64 -16.44
CA GLU A 133 10.96 2.31 -17.31
C GLU A 133 11.27 3.75 -16.83
N HIS A 134 10.56 4.25 -15.82
CA HIS A 134 10.72 5.58 -15.28
C HIS A 134 11.40 5.57 -13.90
N LYS A 135 11.82 6.75 -13.44
CA LYS A 135 12.40 6.91 -12.11
C LYS A 135 11.39 6.55 -11.01
N ASP A 136 10.16 6.98 -11.18
CA ASP A 136 9.04 6.70 -10.26
C ASP A 136 8.41 5.34 -10.58
N LYS A 137 9.13 4.28 -10.25
CA LYS A 137 8.64 2.92 -10.45
C LYS A 137 7.50 2.54 -9.50
N TYR A 138 7.37 3.23 -8.34
CA TYR A 138 6.29 2.96 -7.40
C TYR A 138 4.91 3.30 -8.00
N SER A 139 4.83 4.27 -8.88
CA SER A 139 3.62 4.58 -9.64
C SER A 139 3.13 3.44 -10.54
N SER A 140 3.87 2.34 -10.66
CA SER A 140 3.37 1.12 -11.30
C SER A 140 2.18 0.50 -10.56
N PHE A 141 2.06 0.73 -9.27
CA PHE A 141 0.87 0.36 -8.50
C PHE A 141 -0.31 1.28 -8.88
N LEU A 142 -1.35 0.71 -9.46
CA LEU A 142 -2.57 1.39 -9.91
C LEU A 142 -2.36 2.49 -10.97
N GLY A 143 -1.20 2.57 -11.61
CA GLY A 143 -0.87 3.63 -12.59
C GLY A 143 -0.71 5.01 -11.93
N GLY A 144 -0.21 5.05 -10.69
CA GLY A 144 0.03 6.26 -9.91
C GLY A 144 -1.23 6.81 -9.22
N ASN A 145 -1.18 8.12 -8.93
CA ASN A 145 -2.27 8.79 -8.23
C ASN A 145 -3.43 9.10 -9.17
N GLN A 146 -4.56 8.45 -8.94
CA GLN A 146 -5.79 8.64 -9.70
C GLN A 146 -6.86 9.27 -8.80
N PRO A 147 -7.65 10.24 -9.29
CA PRO A 147 -8.76 10.84 -8.52
C PRO A 147 -9.78 9.82 -8.06
N LEU A 148 -10.01 8.79 -8.86
CA LEU A 148 -10.87 7.66 -8.55
C LEU A 148 -10.37 6.42 -9.28
N CYS A 149 -10.30 5.31 -8.56
CA CYS A 149 -10.03 3.99 -9.09
C CYS A 149 -11.09 3.03 -8.55
N VAL A 150 -11.70 2.25 -9.43
CA VAL A 150 -12.66 1.20 -9.05
C VAL A 150 -12.06 -0.13 -9.45
N ILE A 151 -11.92 -1.02 -8.48
CA ILE A 151 -11.50 -2.40 -8.65
C ILE A 151 -12.71 -3.29 -8.41
N GLN A 152 -13.06 -4.10 -9.38
CA GLN A 152 -14.20 -5.01 -9.31
C GLN A 152 -13.72 -6.45 -9.40
N ASN A 153 -14.20 -7.27 -8.48
CA ASN A 153 -14.13 -8.72 -8.61
C ASN A 153 -15.49 -9.20 -9.14
N PRO A 154 -15.59 -9.66 -10.41
CA PRO A 154 -16.85 -10.08 -10.98
C PRO A 154 -17.40 -11.39 -10.34
N GLU A 155 -16.58 -12.14 -9.61
CA GLU A 155 -17.01 -13.34 -8.89
C GLU A 155 -17.78 -13.00 -7.61
N ILE A 156 -17.61 -11.79 -7.07
CA ILE A 156 -18.34 -11.31 -5.90
C ILE A 156 -19.68 -10.73 -6.35
N THR A 157 -20.76 -11.47 -6.11
CA THR A 157 -22.12 -11.14 -6.58
C THR A 157 -23.07 -10.69 -5.48
N ASP A 158 -22.61 -10.61 -4.24
CA ASP A 158 -23.40 -10.21 -3.07
C ASP A 158 -23.67 -8.69 -2.98
N GLY A 159 -23.09 -7.91 -3.91
CA GLY A 159 -23.25 -6.46 -3.97
C GLY A 159 -22.42 -5.69 -2.94
N SER A 160 -21.54 -6.36 -2.18
CA SER A 160 -20.68 -5.70 -1.20
C SER A 160 -19.75 -4.69 -1.86
N LYS A 161 -19.50 -3.57 -1.16
CA LYS A 161 -18.64 -2.47 -1.63
C LYS A 161 -17.81 -1.95 -0.47
N LEU A 162 -16.55 -1.65 -0.76
CA LEU A 162 -15.64 -0.93 0.13
C LEU A 162 -15.25 0.38 -0.53
N LEU A 163 -15.48 1.50 0.15
CA LEU A 163 -14.93 2.80 -0.22
C LEU A 163 -13.68 3.05 0.62
N LEU A 164 -12.55 3.19 -0.04
CA LEU A 164 -11.28 3.56 0.58
C LEU A 164 -10.91 4.98 0.15
N ILE A 165 -10.79 5.89 1.12
CA ILE A 165 -10.28 7.25 0.90
C ILE A 165 -8.84 7.27 1.40
N ARG A 166 -7.90 7.66 0.54
CA ARG A 166 -6.47 7.66 0.83
C ARG A 166 -5.80 8.90 0.27
N ASP A 167 -4.63 9.20 0.78
CA ASP A 167 -3.68 10.10 0.13
C ASP A 167 -2.82 9.37 -0.93
N SER A 168 -1.78 9.99 -1.39
CA SER A 168 -0.86 9.42 -2.39
C SER A 168 0.05 8.35 -1.81
#